data_d37a6653cefd47c7c17af5a7769bd136
#
_entry.id   d37a6653cefd47c7c17af5a7769bd136
#
_cell.length_a   1.000
_cell.length_b   1.000
_cell.length_c   1.000
_cell.angle_alpha   90.00
_cell.angle_beta   90.00
_cell.angle_gamma   90.00
#
_symmetry.space_group_name_H-M   'P 1'
#
loop_
_entity.id
_entity.type
_entity.pdbx_description
1 polymer ?
#
loop_
_entity_poly.entity_id
_entity_poly.type
_entity_poly.pdbx_seq_one_letter_code
_entity_poly.pdbx_strand_id
1 'polypeptide(L)'
;MSTDTKLKELHKQLFDEGLKMRRSVVGDGYVDRALANGSTEFSKPGQDLVTEWCWGYAWTRPGLDKKQRSLLNIGMLMALNRAPELAVHIRGARNNGLSELEIREAILHCTTYCGVPAGVDAMKTAEKVLDDMAEKGEMARELGNKMTE
;
A
#
# COMPACT_ATOMS: atom_id res chain seq x y z
N MET A 1 21.13 -11.53 -11.40
CA MET A 1 21.69 -10.16 -11.45
C MET A 1 22.61 -10.05 -12.67
N SER A 2 22.55 -8.95 -13.40
CA SER A 2 23.44 -8.73 -14.57
C SER A 2 24.91 -8.79 -14.15
N THR A 3 25.76 -9.35 -15.03
CA THR A 3 27.23 -9.30 -14.85
C THR A 3 27.82 -7.94 -15.24
N ASP A 4 27.05 -7.12 -15.95
CA ASP A 4 27.43 -5.77 -16.34
C ASP A 4 27.41 -4.83 -15.13
N THR A 5 28.55 -4.24 -14.79
CA THR A 5 28.72 -3.34 -13.64
C THR A 5 27.82 -2.10 -13.74
N LYS A 6 27.64 -1.56 -14.95
CA LYS A 6 26.80 -0.39 -15.19
C LYS A 6 25.32 -0.70 -14.93
N LEU A 7 24.83 -1.84 -15.37
CA LEU A 7 23.47 -2.28 -15.11
C LEU A 7 23.23 -2.53 -13.61
N LYS A 8 24.20 -3.12 -12.92
CA LYS A 8 24.12 -3.31 -11.45
C LYS A 8 23.97 -1.98 -10.72
N GLU A 9 24.73 -0.97 -11.12
CA GLU A 9 24.65 0.36 -10.50
C GLU A 9 23.29 1.03 -10.78
N LEU A 10 22.77 0.93 -12.00
CA LEU A 10 21.45 1.45 -12.34
C LEU A 10 20.32 0.75 -11.52
N HIS A 11 20.38 -0.57 -11.40
CA HIS A 11 19.46 -1.32 -10.57
C HIS A 11 19.54 -0.90 -9.11
N LYS A 12 20.75 -0.73 -8.59
CA LYS A 12 20.95 -0.27 -7.20
C LYS A 12 20.34 1.11 -6.97
N GLN A 13 20.56 2.06 -7.86
CA GLN A 13 19.98 3.41 -7.74
C GLN A 13 18.45 3.36 -7.76
N LEU A 14 17.86 2.59 -8.66
CA LEU A 14 16.42 2.42 -8.74
C LEU A 14 15.85 1.73 -7.50
N PHE A 15 16.54 0.73 -6.97
CA PHE A 15 16.18 0.07 -5.71
C PHE A 15 16.23 1.05 -4.54
N ASP A 16 17.29 1.83 -4.40
CA ASP A 16 17.45 2.78 -3.29
C ASP A 16 16.35 3.85 -3.30
N GLU A 17 16.00 4.40 -4.46
CA GLU A 17 14.87 5.33 -4.60
C GLU A 17 13.53 4.66 -4.32
N GLY A 18 13.35 3.45 -4.81
CA GLY A 18 12.16 2.65 -4.54
C GLY A 18 12.00 2.32 -3.06
N LEU A 19 13.08 2.01 -2.38
CA LEU A 19 13.06 1.74 -0.94
C LEU A 19 12.63 2.97 -0.14
N LYS A 20 13.12 4.15 -0.47
CA LYS A 20 12.70 5.42 0.16
C LYS A 20 11.20 5.65 -0.04
N MET A 21 10.73 5.51 -1.27
CA MET A 21 9.31 5.67 -1.60
C MET A 21 8.44 4.66 -0.84
N ARG A 22 8.81 3.39 -0.88
CA ARG A 22 8.10 2.30 -0.20
C ARG A 22 7.95 2.58 1.30
N ARG A 23 9.04 2.97 1.97
CA ARG A 23 9.03 3.34 3.39
C ARG A 23 8.13 4.54 3.68
N SER A 24 8.15 5.55 2.83
CA SER A 24 7.32 6.74 2.99
C SER A 24 5.82 6.46 2.88
N VAL A 25 5.42 5.42 2.17
CA VAL A 25 4.01 5.06 1.94
C VAL A 25 3.54 4.02 2.95
N VAL A 26 4.22 2.89 3.06
CA VAL A 26 3.73 1.75 3.87
C VAL A 26 4.40 1.61 5.24
N GLY A 27 5.39 2.45 5.52
CA GLY A 27 6.06 2.52 6.82
C GLY A 27 7.25 1.55 6.95
N ASP A 28 8.18 1.93 7.82
CA ASP A 28 9.45 1.20 8.03
C ASP A 28 9.22 -0.22 8.54
N GLY A 29 8.35 -0.40 9.52
CA GLY A 29 8.11 -1.70 10.15
C GLY A 29 7.56 -2.74 9.17
N TYR A 30 6.67 -2.34 8.26
CA TYR A 30 6.20 -3.23 7.20
C TYR A 30 7.32 -3.59 6.23
N VAL A 31 8.08 -2.60 5.78
CA VAL A 31 9.18 -2.80 4.81
C VAL A 31 10.25 -3.70 5.39
N ASP A 32 10.65 -3.50 6.64
CA ASP A 32 11.66 -4.33 7.31
C ASP A 32 11.22 -5.79 7.38
N ARG A 33 9.96 -6.06 7.75
CA ARG A 33 9.42 -7.43 7.76
C ARG A 33 9.35 -8.04 6.36
N ALA A 34 8.92 -7.27 5.37
CA ALA A 34 8.84 -7.75 3.98
C ALA A 34 10.21 -8.12 3.42
N LEU A 35 11.22 -7.28 3.67
CA LEU A 35 12.59 -7.56 3.25
C LEU A 35 13.19 -8.77 3.98
N ALA A 36 12.95 -8.90 5.28
CA ALA A 36 13.41 -10.05 6.07
C ALA A 36 12.76 -11.36 5.59
N ASN A 37 11.45 -11.36 5.36
CA ASN A 37 10.71 -12.52 4.86
C ASN A 37 11.08 -12.88 3.41
N GLY A 38 11.45 -11.89 2.61
CA GLY A 38 11.87 -12.07 1.21
C GLY A 38 13.38 -12.13 1.00
N SER A 39 14.14 -12.68 1.95
CA SER A 39 15.61 -12.64 1.95
C SER A 39 16.29 -13.93 1.45
N THR A 40 15.52 -14.99 1.17
CA THR A 40 16.09 -16.24 0.63
C THR A 40 16.53 -16.07 -0.82
N GLU A 41 17.41 -16.95 -1.28
CA GLU A 41 17.82 -16.98 -2.70
C GLU A 41 16.62 -17.09 -3.66
N PHE A 42 15.58 -17.80 -3.25
CA PHE A 42 14.34 -17.93 -4.02
C PHE A 42 13.50 -16.63 -4.04
N SER A 43 13.30 -16.00 -2.88
CA SER A 43 12.35 -14.90 -2.73
C SER A 43 12.96 -13.50 -2.97
N LYS A 44 14.25 -13.33 -2.76
CA LYS A 44 14.93 -12.03 -2.87
C LYS A 44 14.75 -11.37 -4.23
N PRO A 45 14.87 -12.07 -5.38
CA PRO A 45 14.64 -11.43 -6.68
C PRO A 45 13.24 -10.83 -6.84
N GLY A 46 12.23 -11.41 -6.18
CA GLY A 46 10.87 -10.86 -6.15
C GLY A 46 10.79 -9.56 -5.35
N GLN A 47 11.47 -9.47 -4.20
CA GLN A 47 11.56 -8.24 -3.42
C GLN A 47 12.33 -7.14 -4.17
N ASP A 48 13.41 -7.51 -4.85
CA ASP A 48 14.18 -6.58 -5.67
C ASP A 48 13.31 -6.02 -6.80
N LEU A 49 12.60 -6.88 -7.54
CA LEU A 49 11.69 -6.49 -8.61
C LEU A 49 10.61 -5.52 -8.13
N VAL A 50 9.94 -5.85 -7.04
CA VAL A 50 8.87 -5.00 -6.46
C VAL A 50 9.43 -3.65 -6.02
N THR A 51 10.60 -3.64 -5.38
CA THR A 51 11.20 -2.39 -4.87
C THR A 51 11.67 -1.50 -6.02
N GLU A 52 12.31 -2.07 -7.04
CA GLU A 52 12.81 -1.32 -8.18
C GLU A 52 11.66 -0.83 -9.09
N TRP A 53 10.78 -1.71 -9.52
CA TRP A 53 9.80 -1.40 -10.56
C TRP A 53 8.50 -0.80 -10.02
N CYS A 54 7.96 -1.37 -8.97
CA CYS A 54 6.75 -0.82 -8.38
C CYS A 54 7.05 0.50 -7.67
N TRP A 55 7.94 0.47 -6.69
CA TRP A 55 8.23 1.63 -5.85
C TRP A 55 9.22 2.61 -6.48
N GLY A 56 10.27 2.12 -7.14
CA GLY A 56 11.29 2.96 -7.75
C GLY A 56 10.85 3.56 -9.08
N TYR A 57 10.19 2.80 -9.93
CA TYR A 57 9.75 3.29 -11.24
C TYR A 57 8.33 3.89 -11.19
N ALA A 58 7.32 3.09 -10.79
CA ALA A 58 5.93 3.53 -10.91
C ALA A 58 5.55 4.63 -9.90
N TRP A 59 5.85 4.45 -8.63
CA TRP A 59 5.46 5.38 -7.58
C TRP A 59 6.23 6.71 -7.57
N THR A 60 7.41 6.77 -8.18
CA THR A 60 8.21 8.00 -8.29
C THR A 60 7.87 8.83 -9.54
N ARG A 61 7.07 8.29 -10.46
CA ARG A 61 6.72 9.01 -11.69
C ARG A 61 5.88 10.26 -11.41
N PRO A 62 6.09 11.36 -12.18
CA PRO A 62 5.18 12.50 -12.17
C PRO A 62 3.82 12.12 -12.77
N GLY A 63 2.84 13.00 -12.62
CA GLY A 63 1.53 12.88 -13.25
C GLY A 63 0.43 12.41 -12.31
N LEU A 64 0.73 11.54 -11.34
CA LEU A 64 -0.18 11.19 -10.25
C LEU A 64 0.54 11.39 -8.91
N ASP A 65 -0.14 11.99 -7.96
CA ASP A 65 0.36 12.11 -6.60
C ASP A 65 0.16 10.81 -5.79
N LYS A 66 0.68 10.78 -4.57
CA LYS A 66 0.58 9.60 -3.71
C LYS A 66 -0.86 9.26 -3.32
N LYS A 67 -1.71 10.25 -3.09
CA LYS A 67 -3.13 10.05 -2.76
C LYS A 67 -3.87 9.38 -3.92
N GLN A 68 -3.65 9.86 -5.13
CA GLN A 68 -4.26 9.31 -6.34
C GLN A 68 -3.83 7.86 -6.56
N ARG A 69 -2.54 7.55 -6.37
CA ARG A 69 -2.03 6.18 -6.46
C ARG A 69 -2.64 5.26 -5.41
N SER A 70 -2.82 5.74 -4.19
CA SER A 70 -3.49 4.99 -3.12
C SER A 70 -4.94 4.69 -3.46
N LEU A 71 -5.70 5.64 -4.02
CA LEU A 71 -7.08 5.40 -4.46
C LEU A 71 -7.17 4.35 -5.56
N LEU A 72 -6.25 4.39 -6.55
CA LEU A 72 -6.17 3.37 -7.59
C LEU A 72 -5.91 1.98 -7.00
N ASN A 73 -4.97 1.88 -6.06
CA ASN A 73 -4.64 0.60 -5.42
C ASN A 73 -5.79 0.05 -4.58
N ILE A 74 -6.52 0.89 -3.86
CA ILE A 74 -7.72 0.46 -3.13
C ILE A 74 -8.72 -0.19 -4.10
N GLY A 75 -9.04 0.46 -5.21
CA GLY A 75 -9.99 -0.06 -6.19
C GLY A 75 -9.51 -1.35 -6.85
N MET A 76 -8.26 -1.41 -7.29
CA MET A 76 -7.70 -2.61 -7.92
C MET A 76 -7.65 -3.81 -6.96
N LEU A 77 -7.21 -3.60 -5.71
CA LEU A 77 -7.07 -4.68 -4.73
C LEU A 77 -8.42 -5.19 -4.24
N MET A 78 -9.44 -4.32 -4.17
CA MET A 78 -10.83 -4.74 -3.97
C MET A 78 -11.30 -5.66 -5.11
N ALA A 79 -11.13 -5.22 -6.36
CA ALA A 79 -11.58 -5.97 -7.54
C ALA A 79 -10.87 -7.32 -7.66
N LEU A 80 -9.61 -7.40 -7.25
CA LEU A 80 -8.79 -8.61 -7.27
C LEU A 80 -8.98 -9.51 -6.03
N ASN A 81 -9.79 -9.10 -5.05
CA ASN A 81 -9.99 -9.81 -3.78
C ASN A 81 -8.68 -10.05 -3.01
N ARG A 82 -7.83 -9.03 -2.95
CA ARG A 82 -6.51 -9.08 -2.29
C ARG A 82 -6.52 -8.38 -0.94
N ALA A 83 -7.26 -8.93 0.02
CA ALA A 83 -7.42 -8.33 1.35
C ALA A 83 -6.10 -8.08 2.11
N PRO A 84 -5.09 -8.96 2.09
CA PRO A 84 -3.81 -8.68 2.75
C PRO A 84 -3.10 -7.45 2.18
N GLU A 85 -3.04 -7.32 0.87
CA GLU A 85 -2.41 -6.18 0.19
C GLU A 85 -3.26 -4.92 0.32
N LEU A 86 -4.58 -5.06 0.32
CA LEU A 86 -5.50 -3.95 0.59
C LEU A 86 -5.24 -3.36 1.99
N ALA A 87 -5.05 -4.20 3.00
CA ALA A 87 -4.72 -3.74 4.36
C ALA A 87 -3.45 -2.87 4.38
N VAL A 88 -2.41 -3.29 3.65
CA VAL A 88 -1.17 -2.51 3.51
C VAL A 88 -1.43 -1.15 2.85
N HIS A 89 -2.24 -1.13 1.80
CA HIS A 89 -2.53 0.10 1.05
C HIS A 89 -3.57 1.00 1.71
N ILE A 90 -4.43 0.51 2.60
CA ILE A 90 -5.24 1.35 3.50
C ILE A 90 -4.33 2.13 4.45
N ARG A 91 -3.37 1.47 5.09
CA ARG A 91 -2.36 2.13 5.91
C ARG A 91 -1.56 3.15 5.09
N GLY A 92 -1.10 2.76 3.91
CA GLY A 92 -0.41 3.65 2.98
C GLY A 92 -1.24 4.85 2.55
N ALA A 93 -2.54 4.68 2.34
CA ALA A 93 -3.46 5.75 2.01
C ALA A 93 -3.54 6.79 3.14
N ARG A 94 -3.64 6.36 4.41
CA ARG A 94 -3.59 7.26 5.56
C ARG A 94 -2.24 7.98 5.66
N ASN A 95 -1.14 7.27 5.48
CA ASN A 95 0.21 7.86 5.48
C ASN A 95 0.37 8.90 4.35
N ASN A 96 -0.28 8.69 3.22
CA ASN A 96 -0.29 9.63 2.09
C ASN A 96 -1.25 10.80 2.27
N GLY A 97 -2.00 10.84 3.38
CA GLY A 97 -2.86 11.95 3.75
C GLY A 97 -4.33 11.82 3.29
N LEU A 98 -4.78 10.65 2.85
CA LEU A 98 -6.21 10.40 2.65
C LEU A 98 -6.93 10.35 4.00
N SER A 99 -8.07 11.02 4.10
CA SER A 99 -8.97 10.93 5.25
C SER A 99 -9.71 9.58 5.28
N GLU A 100 -10.23 9.22 6.45
CA GLU A 100 -11.13 8.06 6.54
C GLU A 100 -12.37 8.23 5.66
N LEU A 101 -12.85 9.47 5.53
CA LEU A 101 -13.96 9.79 4.63
C LEU A 101 -13.61 9.48 3.17
N GLU A 102 -12.45 9.93 2.69
CA GLU A 102 -12.00 9.66 1.31
C GLU A 102 -11.84 8.16 1.05
N ILE A 103 -11.28 7.42 2.01
CA ILE A 103 -11.13 5.96 1.91
C ILE A 103 -12.50 5.28 1.87
N ARG A 104 -13.43 5.66 2.75
CA ARG A 104 -14.79 5.15 2.77
C ARG A 104 -15.49 5.37 1.43
N GLU A 105 -15.45 6.58 0.91
CA GLU A 105 -16.10 6.93 -0.35
C GLU A 105 -15.48 6.18 -1.53
N ALA A 106 -14.16 5.96 -1.53
CA ALA A 106 -13.50 5.14 -2.54
C ALA A 106 -14.01 3.69 -2.50
N ILE A 107 -14.13 3.09 -1.32
CA ILE A 107 -14.65 1.73 -1.14
C ILE A 107 -16.13 1.65 -1.59
N LEU A 108 -16.95 2.60 -1.18
CA LEU A 108 -18.37 2.65 -1.58
C LEU A 108 -18.51 2.79 -3.09
N HIS A 109 -17.75 3.70 -3.70
CA HIS A 109 -17.73 3.86 -5.15
C HIS A 109 -17.37 2.55 -5.86
N CYS A 110 -16.26 1.92 -5.47
CA CYS A 110 -15.81 0.67 -6.06
C CYS A 110 -16.78 -0.49 -5.82
N THR A 111 -17.54 -0.49 -4.72
CA THR A 111 -18.56 -1.51 -4.43
C THR A 111 -19.61 -1.59 -5.52
N THR A 112 -20.00 -0.45 -6.09
CA THR A 112 -21.01 -0.41 -7.19
C THR A 112 -20.51 -1.05 -8.48
N TYR A 113 -19.20 -1.09 -8.71
CA TYR A 113 -18.58 -1.67 -9.90
C TYR A 113 -18.02 -3.09 -9.69
N CYS A 114 -17.59 -3.41 -8.46
CA CYS A 114 -16.96 -4.69 -8.13
C CYS A 114 -17.91 -5.69 -7.46
N GLY A 115 -19.07 -5.22 -6.99
CA GLY A 115 -20.06 -6.05 -6.29
C GLY A 115 -20.01 -5.93 -4.77
N VAL A 116 -21.14 -6.21 -4.14
CA VAL A 116 -21.35 -6.06 -2.69
C VAL A 116 -20.39 -6.92 -1.86
N PRO A 117 -20.13 -8.21 -2.19
CA PRO A 117 -19.20 -9.01 -1.40
C PRO A 117 -17.78 -8.39 -1.31
N ALA A 118 -17.24 -7.89 -2.44
CA ALA A 118 -15.95 -7.22 -2.47
C ALA A 118 -15.96 -5.95 -1.60
N GLY A 119 -17.04 -5.18 -1.63
CA GLY A 119 -17.21 -3.98 -0.82
C GLY A 119 -17.28 -4.26 0.68
N VAL A 120 -18.04 -5.28 1.08
CA VAL A 120 -18.15 -5.70 2.49
C VAL A 120 -16.79 -6.14 3.04
N ASP A 121 -16.06 -6.95 2.29
CA ASP A 121 -14.72 -7.40 2.69
C ASP A 121 -13.72 -6.24 2.77
N ALA A 122 -13.77 -5.31 1.83
CA ALA A 122 -12.93 -4.12 1.86
C ALA A 122 -13.24 -3.21 3.05
N MET A 123 -14.52 -2.99 3.38
CA MET A 123 -14.91 -2.23 4.58
C MET A 123 -14.37 -2.86 5.86
N LYS A 124 -14.54 -4.18 6.01
CA LYS A 124 -13.99 -4.90 7.19
C LYS A 124 -12.48 -4.78 7.27
N THR A 125 -11.79 -4.92 6.14
CA THR A 125 -10.33 -4.78 6.08
C THR A 125 -9.89 -3.37 6.47
N ALA A 126 -10.54 -2.35 5.91
CA ALA A 126 -10.23 -0.96 6.21
C ALA A 126 -10.48 -0.62 7.68
N GLU A 127 -11.65 -0.98 8.22
CA GLU A 127 -11.99 -0.76 9.63
C GLU A 127 -10.94 -1.34 10.57
N LYS A 128 -10.54 -2.60 10.33
CA LYS A 128 -9.52 -3.27 11.14
C LYS A 128 -8.16 -2.56 11.09
N VAL A 129 -7.75 -2.08 9.92
CA VAL A 129 -6.47 -1.36 9.77
C VAL A 129 -6.52 -0.02 10.48
N LEU A 130 -7.61 0.72 10.34
CA LEU A 130 -7.79 2.03 10.98
C LEU A 130 -7.81 1.92 12.50
N ASP A 131 -8.47 0.88 13.05
CA ASP A 131 -8.44 0.57 14.49
C ASP A 131 -7.02 0.23 14.95
N ASP A 132 -6.31 -0.63 14.23
CA ASP A 132 -4.92 -0.99 14.55
C ASP A 132 -3.99 0.23 14.56
N MET A 133 -4.13 1.13 13.61
CA MET A 133 -3.35 2.37 13.57
C MET A 133 -3.65 3.27 14.78
N ALA A 134 -4.92 3.36 15.20
CA ALA A 134 -5.31 4.15 16.37
C ALA A 134 -4.81 3.51 17.67
N GLU A 135 -4.94 2.21 17.84
CA GLU A 135 -4.46 1.48 19.02
C GLU A 135 -2.93 1.60 19.18
N LYS A 136 -2.20 1.63 18.08
CA LYS A 136 -0.74 1.83 18.07
C LYS A 136 -0.31 3.29 18.22
N GLY A 137 -1.26 4.22 18.31
CA GLY A 137 -0.98 5.65 18.40
C GLY A 137 -0.37 6.26 17.13
N GLU A 138 -0.50 5.59 15.99
CA GLU A 138 0.03 6.08 14.72
C GLU A 138 -0.85 7.21 14.15
N MET A 139 -2.16 7.07 14.25
CA MET A 139 -3.14 8.04 13.74
C MET A 139 -4.48 7.85 14.41
N ALA A 140 -5.09 8.93 14.88
CA ALA A 140 -6.41 8.87 15.50
C ALA A 140 -7.50 8.52 14.50
N ARG A 141 -8.58 7.87 14.99
CA ARG A 141 -9.78 7.62 14.20
C ARG A 141 -10.55 8.92 13.95
N GLU A 142 -10.99 9.12 12.72
CA GLU A 142 -11.85 10.25 12.32
C GLU A 142 -13.35 9.85 12.34
N LEU A 143 -13.65 8.63 11.92
CA LEU A 143 -15.02 8.11 11.78
C LEU A 143 -15.26 6.85 12.63
N GLY A 144 -14.55 6.71 13.77
CA GLY A 144 -14.57 5.51 14.61
C GLY A 144 -15.73 5.45 15.61
N ASN A 145 -16.56 6.49 15.72
CA ASN A 145 -17.68 6.50 16.66
C ASN A 145 -18.79 5.54 16.21
N LYS A 146 -19.26 4.70 17.14
CA LYS A 146 -20.45 3.89 16.87
C LYS A 146 -21.66 4.81 16.71
N MET A 147 -22.38 4.62 15.61
CA MET A 147 -23.66 5.30 15.43
C MET A 147 -24.67 4.61 16.36
N THR A 148 -25.19 5.38 17.32
CA THR A 148 -26.36 4.98 18.13
C THR A 148 -27.59 5.53 17.46
N GLU A 149 -28.57 4.66 17.22
CA GLU A 149 -29.90 5.07 16.75
C GLU A 149 -30.60 6.00 17.76
#